data_37b90db090dcb11d0b7f83bb3939275c
#
_entry.id   37b90db090dcb11d0b7f83bb3939275c
#
_cell.length_a   1.000
_cell.length_b   1.000
_cell.length_c   1.000
_cell.angle_alpha   90.00
_cell.angle_beta   90.00
_cell.angle_gamma   90.00
#
_symmetry.space_group_name_H-M   'P 1'
#
loop_
_entity.id
_entity.type
_entity.pdbx_description
1 polymer ?
#
loop_
_entity_poly.entity_id
_entity_poly.type
_entity_poly.pdbx_seq_one_letter_code
_entity_poly.pdbx_strand_id
1 'polypeptide(L)'
;MKNKFFLLFSLALLASCSSRKQIVFFQDAEKLDKTKSLMKFEPVIEVNDILSINVSSLNKEVVEPFRMNLGNQQSGGGGSQNQTPQGYLVDIDGDIQFPVLGKIPVANKSRSELEAFLTKEIKAYVTDAVVAVRIINFKVIVLGETGQSVVQVENERISVPELLATVGGISYDGKRDNILIIREVDGVKSIGRVDMTSTDVFSNPFYYLKQNDIVYVEPTLRKVKSAGWVTSPMGLISIGTTIFGLIALFTR
;
A
#
# COMPACT_ATOMS: atom_id res chain seq x y z
N MET A 1 -10.47 -57.46 11.52
CA MET A 1 -11.08 -56.13 11.79
C MET A 1 -10.03 -55.02 11.91
N LYS A 2 -8.85 -55.27 12.52
CA LYS A 2 -7.76 -54.29 12.70
C LYS A 2 -7.24 -53.66 11.38
N ASN A 3 -7.08 -54.45 10.31
CA ASN A 3 -6.56 -53.97 9.03
C ASN A 3 -7.53 -53.03 8.29
N LYS A 4 -8.85 -53.23 8.43
CA LYS A 4 -9.85 -52.33 7.80
C LYS A 4 -9.90 -50.99 8.50
N PHE A 5 -9.68 -50.92 9.80
CA PHE A 5 -9.61 -49.68 10.56
C PHE A 5 -8.37 -48.87 10.21
N PHE A 6 -7.23 -49.54 10.00
CA PHE A 6 -5.98 -48.91 9.57
C PHE A 6 -6.09 -48.33 8.16
N LEU A 7 -6.76 -49.05 7.26
CA LEU A 7 -7.01 -48.55 5.89
C LEU A 7 -7.94 -47.32 5.88
N LEU A 8 -8.99 -47.32 6.70
CA LEU A 8 -9.92 -46.18 6.83
C LEU A 8 -9.27 -44.97 7.47
N PHE A 9 -8.39 -45.17 8.45
CA PHE A 9 -7.61 -44.10 9.06
C PHE A 9 -6.57 -43.53 8.11
N SER A 10 -5.90 -44.35 7.30
CA SER A 10 -4.97 -43.93 6.24
C SER A 10 -5.70 -43.10 5.15
N LEU A 11 -6.91 -43.52 4.77
CA LEU A 11 -7.71 -42.79 3.76
C LEU A 11 -8.20 -41.43 4.26
N ALA A 12 -8.48 -41.30 5.57
CA ALA A 12 -8.89 -40.01 6.18
C ALA A 12 -7.74 -38.99 6.21
N LEU A 13 -6.49 -39.44 6.26
CA LEU A 13 -5.30 -38.56 6.23
C LEU A 13 -5.04 -37.95 4.84
N LEU A 14 -5.60 -38.52 3.76
CA LEU A 14 -5.43 -38.02 2.40
C LEU A 14 -6.44 -36.93 2.03
N ALA A 15 -7.43 -36.61 2.88
CA ALA A 15 -8.47 -35.62 2.63
C ALA A 15 -8.08 -34.18 2.99
N SER A 16 -6.79 -33.85 3.09
CA SER A 16 -6.30 -32.49 3.34
C SER A 16 -6.29 -31.69 2.04
N CYS A 17 -7.46 -31.29 1.54
CA CYS A 17 -7.57 -30.38 0.41
C CYS A 17 -7.54 -28.92 0.87
N SER A 18 -6.49 -28.19 0.49
CA SER A 18 -6.53 -26.72 0.50
C SER A 18 -7.55 -26.24 -0.55
N SER A 19 -8.49 -25.40 -0.16
CA SER A 19 -9.49 -24.87 -1.09
C SER A 19 -8.83 -23.92 -2.09
N ARG A 20 -8.84 -24.26 -3.39
CA ARG A 20 -8.40 -23.40 -4.51
C ARG A 20 -9.02 -21.99 -4.41
N LYS A 21 -10.26 -21.90 -3.92
CA LYS A 21 -11.01 -20.65 -3.76
C LYS A 21 -10.33 -19.62 -2.86
N GLN A 22 -9.43 -20.02 -1.96
CA GLN A 22 -8.74 -19.12 -1.05
C GLN A 22 -7.41 -18.58 -1.59
N ILE A 23 -6.91 -19.14 -2.71
CA ILE A 23 -5.55 -18.86 -3.20
C ILE A 23 -5.57 -18.13 -4.54
N VAL A 24 -6.56 -18.37 -5.39
CA VAL A 24 -6.60 -17.85 -6.75
C VAL A 24 -7.19 -16.44 -6.77
N PHE A 25 -6.53 -15.52 -7.47
CA PHE A 25 -7.01 -14.18 -7.74
C PHE A 25 -8.06 -14.18 -8.87
N PHE A 26 -8.98 -13.21 -8.86
CA PHE A 26 -9.92 -12.90 -9.96
C PHE A 26 -10.65 -14.13 -10.52
N GLN A 27 -11.27 -14.93 -9.64
CA GLN A 27 -11.88 -16.22 -10.00
C GLN A 27 -13.07 -16.09 -10.96
N ASP A 28 -13.67 -14.91 -11.02
CA ASP A 28 -14.80 -14.53 -11.85
C ASP A 28 -14.41 -13.63 -13.02
N ALA A 29 -13.13 -13.67 -13.46
CA ALA A 29 -12.58 -12.83 -14.53
C ALA A 29 -13.41 -12.88 -15.83
N GLU A 30 -14.11 -14.00 -16.11
CA GLU A 30 -14.99 -14.14 -17.26
C GLU A 30 -16.21 -13.21 -17.22
N LYS A 31 -16.60 -12.74 -16.02
CA LYS A 31 -17.72 -11.82 -15.79
C LYS A 31 -17.34 -10.36 -15.92
N LEU A 32 -16.05 -10.05 -16.09
CA LEU A 32 -15.58 -8.68 -16.15
C LEU A 32 -16.19 -7.95 -17.35
N ASP A 33 -16.95 -6.89 -17.07
CA ASP A 33 -17.53 -6.04 -18.11
C ASP A 33 -16.42 -5.17 -18.75
N LYS A 34 -16.13 -5.42 -20.02
CA LYS A 34 -15.10 -4.72 -20.79
C LYS A 34 -15.43 -3.24 -21.06
N THR A 35 -16.68 -2.84 -20.86
CA THR A 35 -17.14 -1.46 -21.12
C THR A 35 -16.94 -0.52 -19.94
N LYS A 36 -16.75 -1.03 -18.73
CA LYS A 36 -16.46 -0.20 -17.55
C LYS A 36 -14.98 0.20 -17.55
N SER A 37 -14.71 1.38 -18.06
CA SER A 37 -13.39 2.00 -17.95
C SER A 37 -13.01 2.23 -16.50
N LEU A 38 -11.73 2.05 -16.20
CA LEU A 38 -11.10 2.38 -14.93
C LEU A 38 -11.55 3.78 -14.46
N MET A 39 -11.93 3.89 -13.20
CA MET A 39 -12.22 5.20 -12.60
C MET A 39 -11.02 6.11 -12.81
N LYS A 40 -11.25 7.32 -13.32
CA LYS A 40 -10.21 8.34 -13.32
C LYS A 40 -9.87 8.65 -11.87
N PHE A 41 -8.70 8.28 -11.45
CA PHE A 41 -8.17 8.58 -10.13
C PHE A 41 -7.09 9.65 -10.28
N GLU A 42 -7.28 10.76 -9.61
CA GLU A 42 -6.28 11.79 -9.45
C GLU A 42 -6.11 12.02 -7.95
N PRO A 43 -4.89 11.95 -7.40
CA PRO A 43 -4.67 12.18 -5.99
C PRO A 43 -4.99 13.63 -5.64
N VAL A 44 -5.54 13.81 -4.46
CA VAL A 44 -5.81 15.11 -3.84
C VAL A 44 -4.67 15.39 -2.88
N ILE A 45 -4.19 16.63 -2.86
CA ILE A 45 -3.12 17.07 -1.98
C ILE A 45 -3.65 17.12 -0.55
N GLU A 46 -2.92 16.50 0.37
CA GLU A 46 -3.26 16.41 1.79
C GLU A 46 -2.23 17.14 2.66
N VAL A 47 -2.59 17.43 3.90
CA VAL A 47 -1.67 17.96 4.90
C VAL A 47 -0.48 17.02 5.09
N ASN A 48 0.72 17.57 5.29
CA ASN A 48 2.01 16.86 5.33
C ASN A 48 2.49 16.28 4.00
N ASP A 49 1.83 16.53 2.88
CA ASP A 49 2.42 16.27 1.58
C ASP A 49 3.62 17.19 1.31
N ILE A 50 4.59 16.67 0.56
CA ILE A 50 5.72 17.44 0.07
C ILE A 50 5.56 17.59 -1.44
N LEU A 51 5.39 18.83 -1.88
CA LEU A 51 5.16 19.15 -3.29
C LEU A 51 6.45 19.60 -3.95
N SER A 52 6.85 18.92 -5.01
CA SER A 52 7.85 19.41 -5.95
C SER A 52 7.12 20.27 -6.98
N ILE A 53 7.40 21.58 -7.00
CA ILE A 53 6.81 22.53 -7.94
C ILE A 53 7.92 23.07 -8.82
N ASN A 54 7.82 22.79 -10.12
CA ASN A 54 8.78 23.24 -11.12
C ASN A 54 8.16 24.27 -12.06
N VAL A 55 8.71 25.45 -12.07
CA VAL A 55 8.31 26.54 -13.00
C VAL A 55 9.33 26.61 -14.13
N SER A 56 8.87 26.56 -15.36
CA SER A 56 9.69 26.64 -16.57
C SER A 56 9.18 27.70 -17.55
N SER A 57 10.10 28.32 -18.29
CA SER A 57 9.88 29.32 -19.33
C SER A 57 10.99 29.19 -20.37
N LEU A 58 10.80 29.79 -21.54
CA LEU A 58 11.82 29.88 -22.58
C LEU A 58 13.07 30.64 -22.06
N ASN A 59 12.87 31.69 -21.26
CA ASN A 59 13.96 32.37 -20.55
C ASN A 59 14.04 31.84 -19.11
N LYS A 60 15.14 31.14 -18.80
CA LYS A 60 15.37 30.54 -17.47
C LYS A 60 15.58 31.56 -16.37
N GLU A 61 16.12 32.74 -16.68
CA GLU A 61 16.42 33.79 -15.68
C GLU A 61 15.15 34.38 -15.04
N VAL A 62 14.08 34.51 -15.83
CA VAL A 62 12.81 35.09 -15.33
C VAL A 62 12.06 34.19 -14.36
N VAL A 63 12.35 32.89 -14.34
CA VAL A 63 11.71 31.93 -13.43
C VAL A 63 12.55 31.65 -12.18
N GLU A 64 13.77 32.15 -12.09
CA GLU A 64 14.64 31.97 -10.90
C GLU A 64 13.99 32.45 -9.59
N PRO A 65 13.26 33.58 -9.55
CA PRO A 65 12.59 34.03 -8.34
C PRO A 65 11.51 33.09 -7.82
N PHE A 66 10.96 32.22 -8.69
CA PHE A 66 9.90 31.23 -8.35
C PHE A 66 10.46 29.89 -7.94
N ARG A 67 11.78 29.70 -8.00
CA ARG A 67 12.44 28.48 -7.55
C ARG A 67 12.61 28.48 -6.04
N MET A 68 12.50 27.31 -5.45
CA MET A 68 12.88 27.11 -4.06
C MET A 68 14.37 27.44 -3.90
N ASN A 69 14.69 28.50 -3.15
CA ASN A 69 16.07 28.84 -2.81
C ASN A 69 16.59 27.80 -1.81
N LEU A 70 17.15 26.75 -2.33
CA LEU A 70 17.98 25.82 -1.57
C LEU A 70 19.30 26.57 -1.35
N GLY A 71 19.42 27.25 -0.21
CA GLY A 71 20.65 27.91 0.17
C GLY A 71 21.81 26.99 -0.17
N ASN A 72 22.84 27.54 -0.85
CA ASN A 72 24.03 26.85 -1.33
C ASN A 72 24.56 25.83 -0.31
N GLN A 73 24.02 24.62 -0.30
CA GLN A 73 24.73 23.49 0.26
C GLN A 73 25.75 23.04 -0.78
N GLN A 74 26.83 23.82 -0.77
CA GLN A 74 28.05 23.55 -1.49
C GLN A 74 28.45 22.10 -1.19
N SER A 75 28.59 21.34 -2.24
CA SER A 75 29.11 19.99 -2.31
C SER A 75 30.38 19.84 -1.46
N GLY A 76 30.23 19.47 -0.20
CA GLY A 76 31.25 18.89 0.63
C GLY A 76 31.11 17.38 0.56
N GLY A 77 32.04 16.70 -0.10
CA GLY A 77 32.02 15.28 -0.36
C GLY A 77 31.85 14.43 0.90
N GLY A 78 31.05 13.40 0.80
CA GLY A 78 30.92 12.36 1.81
C GLY A 78 29.49 11.79 1.81
N GLY A 79 29.32 10.60 1.24
CA GLY A 79 28.05 9.91 1.07
C GLY A 79 27.18 9.86 2.32
N SER A 80 26.02 10.44 2.22
CA SER A 80 24.89 10.12 3.09
C SER A 80 23.64 10.03 2.22
N GLN A 81 23.08 8.83 2.11
CA GLN A 81 21.88 8.49 1.31
C GLN A 81 20.58 9.02 1.92
N ASN A 82 20.64 9.98 2.84
CA ASN A 82 19.45 10.63 3.42
C ASN A 82 19.29 12.04 2.87
N GLN A 83 19.06 12.18 1.55
CA GLN A 83 18.60 13.44 1.01
C GLN A 83 17.13 13.61 1.41
N THR A 84 16.86 14.56 2.29
CA THR A 84 15.49 15.01 2.60
C THR A 84 14.82 15.42 1.28
N PRO A 85 13.61 14.97 0.97
CA PRO A 85 12.91 15.36 -0.23
C PRO A 85 12.83 16.89 -0.31
N GLN A 86 13.35 17.45 -1.41
CA GLN A 86 13.38 18.90 -1.61
C GLN A 86 12.05 19.34 -2.21
N GLY A 87 11.17 19.94 -1.41
CA GLY A 87 9.85 20.37 -1.85
C GLY A 87 9.16 21.27 -0.83
N TYR A 88 8.00 21.77 -1.20
CA TYR A 88 7.14 22.59 -0.36
C TYR A 88 6.29 21.70 0.53
N LEU A 89 6.49 21.79 1.83
CA LEU A 89 5.66 21.06 2.81
C LEU A 89 4.29 21.74 2.92
N VAL A 90 3.23 20.96 2.77
CA VAL A 90 1.86 21.40 3.07
C VAL A 90 1.69 21.45 4.58
N ASP A 91 1.46 22.65 5.11
CA ASP A 91 1.33 22.87 6.55
C ASP A 91 -0.02 22.36 7.10
N ILE A 92 -0.21 22.47 8.42
CA ILE A 92 -1.42 21.99 9.11
C ILE A 92 -2.68 22.75 8.69
N ASP A 93 -2.52 23.99 8.20
CA ASP A 93 -3.61 24.80 7.68
C ASP A 93 -3.97 24.43 6.22
N GLY A 94 -3.17 23.55 5.59
CA GLY A 94 -3.34 23.12 4.21
C GLY A 94 -2.70 24.05 3.18
N ASP A 95 -1.72 24.86 3.60
CA ASP A 95 -1.07 25.85 2.77
C ASP A 95 0.40 25.53 2.51
N ILE A 96 0.98 26.12 1.47
CA ILE A 96 2.42 26.13 1.21
C ILE A 96 2.95 27.57 1.20
N GLN A 97 4.24 27.74 1.54
CA GLN A 97 4.95 29.01 1.33
C GLN A 97 5.64 28.97 -0.03
N PHE A 98 5.11 29.71 -1.00
CA PHE A 98 5.65 29.73 -2.36
C PHE A 98 6.36 31.08 -2.63
N PRO A 99 7.58 31.07 -3.21
CA PRO A 99 8.30 32.30 -3.51
C PRO A 99 7.46 33.26 -4.35
N VAL A 100 7.60 34.56 -4.11
CA VAL A 100 6.89 35.66 -4.79
C VAL A 100 5.38 35.71 -4.48
N LEU A 101 4.68 34.54 -4.47
CA LEU A 101 3.23 34.49 -4.26
C LEU A 101 2.83 34.41 -2.78
N GLY A 102 3.77 34.06 -1.89
CA GLY A 102 3.52 33.93 -0.46
C GLY A 102 2.75 32.66 -0.08
N LYS A 103 1.81 32.77 0.85
CA LYS A 103 1.02 31.63 1.38
C LYS A 103 -0.11 31.29 0.41
N ILE A 104 -0.16 30.00 -0.01
CA ILE A 104 -1.11 29.50 -1.01
C ILE A 104 -1.85 28.27 -0.46
N PRO A 105 -3.19 28.27 -0.43
CA PRO A 105 -3.99 27.12 -0.04
C PRO A 105 -3.95 26.04 -1.12
N VAL A 106 -3.44 24.86 -0.76
CA VAL A 106 -3.25 23.72 -1.68
C VAL A 106 -3.99 22.46 -1.25
N ALA A 107 -4.30 22.30 0.02
CA ALA A 107 -5.02 21.12 0.50
C ALA A 107 -6.39 20.99 -0.19
N ASN A 108 -6.82 19.73 -0.39
CA ASN A 108 -8.06 19.37 -1.09
C ASN A 108 -8.11 19.76 -2.58
N LYS A 109 -7.02 20.25 -3.17
CA LYS A 109 -6.89 20.43 -4.62
C LYS A 109 -6.24 19.22 -5.25
N SER A 110 -6.66 18.87 -6.47
CA SER A 110 -5.90 17.94 -7.28
C SER A 110 -4.61 18.60 -7.79
N ARG A 111 -3.65 17.78 -8.21
CA ARG A 111 -2.44 18.27 -8.86
C ARG A 111 -2.76 19.20 -10.04
N SER A 112 -3.68 18.79 -10.91
CA SER A 112 -4.07 19.57 -12.10
C SER A 112 -4.69 20.91 -11.75
N GLU A 113 -5.50 20.99 -10.70
CA GLU A 113 -6.08 22.23 -10.21
C GLU A 113 -5.01 23.17 -9.66
N LEU A 114 -4.03 22.65 -8.92
CA LEU A 114 -2.93 23.48 -8.42
C LEU A 114 -2.01 23.95 -9.55
N GLU A 115 -1.71 23.10 -10.53
CA GLU A 115 -0.94 23.47 -11.73
C GLU A 115 -1.62 24.62 -12.50
N ALA A 116 -2.93 24.51 -12.70
CA ALA A 116 -3.72 25.55 -13.39
C ALA A 116 -3.74 26.87 -12.60
N PHE A 117 -3.93 26.79 -11.28
CA PHE A 117 -3.92 27.94 -10.40
C PHE A 117 -2.56 28.65 -10.44
N LEU A 118 -1.46 27.92 -10.16
CA LEU A 118 -0.11 28.48 -10.17
C LEU A 118 0.28 29.05 -11.53
N THR A 119 -0.08 28.35 -12.61
CA THR A 119 0.19 28.84 -13.97
C THR A 119 -0.51 30.19 -14.21
N LYS A 120 -1.76 30.33 -13.75
CA LYS A 120 -2.50 31.57 -13.88
C LYS A 120 -1.84 32.73 -13.11
N GLU A 121 -1.47 32.51 -11.85
CA GLU A 121 -0.86 33.52 -11.00
C GLU A 121 0.54 33.92 -11.51
N ILE A 122 1.37 32.95 -11.92
CA ILE A 122 2.72 33.20 -12.41
C ILE A 122 2.72 33.89 -13.79
N LYS A 123 1.70 33.66 -14.63
CA LYS A 123 1.58 34.33 -15.94
C LYS A 123 1.48 35.87 -15.83
N ALA A 124 1.09 36.41 -14.67
CA ALA A 124 1.16 37.85 -14.42
C ALA A 124 2.60 38.39 -14.44
N TYR A 125 3.58 37.56 -14.19
CA TYR A 125 5.01 37.91 -14.15
C TYR A 125 5.78 37.32 -15.34
N VAL A 126 5.43 36.10 -15.78
CA VAL A 126 6.09 35.36 -16.84
C VAL A 126 5.06 34.78 -17.80
N THR A 127 4.87 35.42 -18.94
CA THR A 127 3.75 35.15 -19.88
C THR A 127 3.74 33.72 -20.44
N ASP A 128 4.89 33.08 -20.63
CA ASP A 128 5.08 31.74 -21.17
C ASP A 128 5.36 30.69 -20.08
N ALA A 129 5.06 31.00 -18.81
CA ALA A 129 5.28 30.09 -17.70
C ALA A 129 4.46 28.80 -17.84
N VAL A 130 5.14 27.69 -17.61
CA VAL A 130 4.55 26.35 -17.46
C VAL A 130 4.92 25.83 -16.07
N VAL A 131 3.92 25.37 -15.33
CA VAL A 131 4.09 24.83 -13.97
C VAL A 131 3.79 23.34 -13.98
N ALA A 132 4.69 22.57 -13.37
CA ALA A 132 4.49 21.15 -13.10
C ALA A 132 4.55 20.91 -11.58
N VAL A 133 3.56 20.21 -11.05
CA VAL A 133 3.45 19.86 -9.63
C VAL A 133 3.54 18.34 -9.46
N ARG A 134 4.25 17.89 -8.44
CA ARG A 134 4.34 16.47 -8.06
C ARG A 134 4.34 16.30 -6.54
N ILE A 135 3.66 15.29 -6.06
CA ILE A 135 3.75 14.83 -4.66
C ILE A 135 4.94 13.86 -4.58
N ILE A 136 5.98 14.19 -3.80
CA ILE A 136 7.24 13.44 -3.80
C ILE A 136 7.44 12.55 -2.57
N ASN A 137 6.55 12.60 -1.60
CA ASN A 137 6.59 11.77 -0.40
C ASN A 137 5.46 10.73 -0.34
N PHE A 138 4.80 10.46 -1.47
CA PHE A 138 3.72 9.46 -1.50
C PHE A 138 4.26 8.08 -1.10
N LYS A 139 3.72 7.54 -0.02
CA LYS A 139 4.06 6.21 0.50
C LYS A 139 2.84 5.47 0.99
N VAL A 140 2.91 4.14 0.95
CA VAL A 140 1.91 3.22 1.49
C VAL A 140 2.61 2.24 2.42
N ILE A 141 1.98 1.91 3.53
CA ILE A 141 2.51 0.98 4.54
C ILE A 141 1.84 -0.38 4.35
N VAL A 142 2.64 -1.44 4.27
CA VAL A 142 2.14 -2.81 4.10
C VAL A 142 2.54 -3.68 5.29
N LEU A 143 1.56 -4.37 5.86
CA LEU A 143 1.72 -5.22 7.04
C LEU A 143 1.05 -6.58 6.84
N GLY A 144 1.47 -7.58 7.61
CA GLY A 144 0.83 -8.89 7.70
C GLY A 144 1.48 -9.97 6.86
N GLU A 145 0.68 -10.83 6.22
CA GLU A 145 1.13 -12.01 5.44
C GLU A 145 1.57 -11.62 4.01
N THR A 146 2.38 -10.57 3.94
CA THR A 146 3.10 -10.09 2.76
C THR A 146 4.54 -9.79 3.19
N GLY A 147 5.38 -9.31 2.28
CA GLY A 147 6.59 -8.58 2.68
C GLY A 147 6.21 -7.30 3.42
N GLN A 148 6.55 -7.17 4.70
CA GLN A 148 6.33 -5.92 5.45
C GLN A 148 7.24 -4.84 4.89
N SER A 149 6.66 -3.70 4.48
CA SER A 149 7.41 -2.64 3.83
C SER A 149 6.69 -1.29 3.89
N VAL A 150 7.46 -0.24 3.72
CA VAL A 150 6.97 1.08 3.33
C VAL A 150 7.30 1.24 1.85
N VAL A 151 6.27 1.29 1.01
CA VAL A 151 6.42 1.40 -0.45
C VAL A 151 6.29 2.86 -0.85
N GLN A 152 7.34 3.42 -1.48
CA GLN A 152 7.30 4.74 -2.10
C GLN A 152 6.61 4.62 -3.48
N VAL A 153 5.72 5.55 -3.78
CA VAL A 153 4.92 5.57 -5.01
C VAL A 153 5.37 6.73 -5.91
N GLU A 154 6.15 6.42 -6.93
CA GLU A 154 6.76 7.43 -7.80
C GLU A 154 5.76 8.14 -8.72
N ASN A 155 4.70 7.44 -9.13
CA ASN A 155 3.71 7.94 -10.10
C ASN A 155 2.45 8.53 -9.44
N GLU A 156 2.50 8.81 -8.14
CA GLU A 156 1.38 9.40 -7.36
C GLU A 156 0.09 8.56 -7.41
N ARG A 157 0.14 7.36 -7.95
CA ARG A 157 -0.98 6.43 -8.06
C ARG A 157 -0.49 5.01 -7.97
N ILE A 158 -1.09 4.23 -7.11
CA ILE A 158 -0.87 2.79 -6.99
C ILE A 158 -2.18 2.09 -6.69
N SER A 159 -2.45 0.99 -7.35
CA SER A 159 -3.58 0.11 -7.05
C SER A 159 -3.18 -0.96 -6.03
N VAL A 160 -4.17 -1.58 -5.37
CA VAL A 160 -3.90 -2.71 -4.46
C VAL A 160 -3.15 -3.84 -5.14
N PRO A 161 -3.51 -4.29 -6.38
CA PRO A 161 -2.73 -5.31 -7.09
C PRO A 161 -1.27 -4.91 -7.36
N GLU A 162 -1.03 -3.65 -7.76
CA GLU A 162 0.33 -3.15 -8.01
C GLU A 162 1.16 -3.11 -6.73
N LEU A 163 0.56 -2.64 -5.62
CA LEU A 163 1.21 -2.65 -4.31
C LEU A 163 1.61 -4.08 -3.90
N LEU A 164 0.66 -5.02 -4.00
CA LEU A 164 0.92 -6.42 -3.66
C LEU A 164 2.02 -7.03 -4.52
N ALA A 165 2.05 -6.72 -5.82
CA ALA A 165 3.13 -7.17 -6.70
C ALA A 165 4.49 -6.59 -6.28
N THR A 166 4.54 -5.31 -5.90
CA THR A 166 5.77 -4.63 -5.44
C THR A 166 6.36 -5.27 -4.17
N VAL A 167 5.51 -5.74 -3.24
CA VAL A 167 5.96 -6.37 -1.98
C VAL A 167 6.15 -7.88 -2.09
N GLY A 168 6.10 -8.46 -3.29
CA GLY A 168 6.32 -9.90 -3.51
C GLY A 168 5.08 -10.77 -3.37
N GLY A 169 3.90 -10.16 -3.35
CA GLY A 169 2.61 -10.87 -3.29
C GLY A 169 2.14 -11.21 -1.88
N ILE A 170 1.08 -12.01 -1.82
CA ILE A 170 0.51 -12.51 -0.57
C ILE A 170 1.01 -13.92 -0.34
N SER A 171 1.53 -14.21 0.86
CA SER A 171 1.96 -15.55 1.25
C SER A 171 0.82 -16.57 1.15
N TYR A 172 1.13 -17.88 1.09
CA TYR A 172 0.08 -18.91 1.08
C TYR A 172 -0.82 -18.87 2.31
N ASP A 173 -0.31 -18.34 3.40
CA ASP A 173 -1.03 -18.21 4.67
C ASP A 173 -1.77 -16.88 4.82
N GLY A 174 -1.72 -15.99 3.81
CA GLY A 174 -2.44 -14.73 3.80
C GLY A 174 -3.83 -14.84 3.17
N LYS A 175 -4.80 -14.12 3.76
CA LYS A 175 -6.16 -14.00 3.21
C LYS A 175 -6.15 -13.05 2.02
N ARG A 176 -6.71 -13.51 0.89
CA ARG A 176 -6.86 -12.72 -0.35
C ARG A 176 -8.25 -12.11 -0.49
N ASP A 177 -9.21 -12.70 0.18
CA ASP A 177 -10.63 -12.31 0.17
C ASP A 177 -10.97 -11.17 1.14
N ASN A 178 -10.01 -10.77 2.00
CA ASN A 178 -10.24 -9.80 3.05
C ASN A 178 -8.97 -9.00 3.37
N ILE A 179 -8.55 -8.16 2.44
CA ILE A 179 -7.44 -7.22 2.67
C ILE A 179 -8.01 -5.97 3.32
N LEU A 180 -7.47 -5.64 4.48
CA LEU A 180 -7.88 -4.47 5.24
C LEU A 180 -7.07 -3.25 4.80
N ILE A 181 -7.75 -2.14 4.53
CA ILE A 181 -7.13 -0.85 4.24
C ILE A 181 -7.60 0.15 5.28
N ILE A 182 -6.67 0.71 6.03
CA ILE A 182 -6.92 1.78 7.00
C ILE A 182 -6.45 3.07 6.37
N ARG A 183 -7.37 4.01 6.21
CA ARG A 183 -7.18 5.32 5.60
C ARG A 183 -7.55 6.41 6.58
N GLU A 184 -6.70 7.40 6.71
CA GLU A 184 -6.99 8.61 7.49
C GLU A 184 -7.03 9.80 6.56
N VAL A 185 -8.14 10.54 6.56
CA VAL A 185 -8.32 11.79 5.81
C VAL A 185 -8.91 12.82 6.77
N ASP A 186 -8.31 13.98 6.87
CA ASP A 186 -8.73 15.08 7.77
C ASP A 186 -8.92 14.62 9.24
N GLY A 187 -8.05 13.74 9.72
CA GLY A 187 -8.10 13.18 11.08
C GLY A 187 -9.19 12.12 11.29
N VAL A 188 -9.96 11.78 10.26
CA VAL A 188 -11.01 10.74 10.31
C VAL A 188 -10.47 9.44 9.75
N LYS A 189 -10.46 8.39 10.57
CA LYS A 189 -10.05 7.04 10.14
C LYS A 189 -11.22 6.28 9.55
N SER A 190 -11.02 5.74 8.36
CA SER A 190 -11.95 4.85 7.67
C SER A 190 -11.30 3.49 7.41
N ILE A 191 -12.12 2.46 7.39
CA ILE A 191 -11.67 1.09 7.16
C ILE A 191 -12.35 0.58 5.89
N GLY A 192 -11.54 0.22 4.90
CA GLY A 192 -11.97 -0.47 3.69
C GLY A 192 -11.59 -1.94 3.71
N ARG A 193 -12.33 -2.75 2.96
CA ARG A 193 -12.00 -4.15 2.72
C ARG A 193 -11.99 -4.42 1.24
N VAL A 194 -10.97 -5.14 0.78
CA VAL A 194 -10.76 -5.45 -0.62
C VAL A 194 -10.66 -6.96 -0.77
N ASP A 195 -11.46 -7.52 -1.67
CA ASP A 195 -11.42 -8.93 -2.05
C ASP A 195 -10.68 -9.08 -3.38
N MET A 196 -9.48 -9.64 -3.32
CA MET A 196 -8.65 -9.90 -4.50
C MET A 196 -9.04 -11.19 -5.24
N THR A 197 -9.96 -11.99 -4.69
CA THR A 197 -10.45 -13.20 -5.36
C THR A 197 -11.57 -12.91 -6.35
N SER A 198 -12.20 -11.73 -6.26
CA SER A 198 -13.28 -11.26 -7.13
C SER A 198 -12.84 -10.09 -8.02
N THR A 199 -13.44 -9.97 -9.19
CA THR A 199 -13.30 -8.81 -10.08
C THR A 199 -14.02 -7.57 -9.57
N ASP A 200 -14.85 -7.67 -8.55
CA ASP A 200 -15.48 -6.52 -7.88
C ASP A 200 -14.46 -5.55 -7.29
N VAL A 201 -13.23 -6.02 -7.07
CA VAL A 201 -12.09 -5.18 -6.65
C VAL A 201 -11.92 -3.95 -7.54
N PHE A 202 -12.13 -4.07 -8.85
CA PHE A 202 -11.96 -2.95 -9.80
C PHE A 202 -12.99 -1.83 -9.64
N SER A 203 -14.09 -2.10 -8.93
CA SER A 203 -15.14 -1.12 -8.60
C SER A 203 -15.07 -0.66 -7.14
N ASN A 204 -14.12 -1.18 -6.36
CA ASN A 204 -14.00 -0.88 -4.94
C ASN A 204 -13.42 0.54 -4.73
N PRO A 205 -13.99 1.39 -3.85
CA PRO A 205 -13.47 2.73 -3.55
C PRO A 205 -12.04 2.74 -3.01
N PHE A 206 -11.57 1.62 -2.46
CA PHE A 206 -10.21 1.43 -1.95
C PHE A 206 -9.28 0.75 -2.95
N TYR A 207 -9.70 0.58 -4.22
CA TYR A 207 -8.86 0.00 -5.26
C TYR A 207 -7.57 0.80 -5.49
N TYR A 208 -7.69 2.12 -5.59
CA TYR A 208 -6.55 3.04 -5.57
C TYR A 208 -6.25 3.47 -4.14
N LEU A 209 -4.99 3.35 -3.80
CA LEU A 209 -4.49 3.71 -2.48
C LEU A 209 -4.17 5.20 -2.42
N LYS A 210 -4.32 5.77 -1.24
CA LYS A 210 -3.96 7.14 -0.92
C LYS A 210 -2.67 7.21 -0.13
N GLN A 211 -2.13 8.42 -0.01
CA GLN A 211 -1.00 8.74 0.84
C GLN A 211 -1.21 8.21 2.28
N ASN A 212 -0.20 7.57 2.83
CA ASN A 212 -0.19 6.99 4.19
C ASN A 212 -1.23 5.88 4.46
N ASP A 213 -1.94 5.34 3.46
CA ASP A 213 -2.79 4.17 3.65
C ASP A 213 -1.97 3.03 4.29
N ILE A 214 -2.60 2.32 5.24
CA ILE A 214 -2.06 1.09 5.81
C ILE A 214 -2.83 -0.08 5.21
N VAL A 215 -2.14 -0.95 4.49
CA VAL A 215 -2.69 -2.17 3.90
C VAL A 215 -2.27 -3.35 4.76
N TYR A 216 -3.23 -4.05 5.33
CA TYR A 216 -2.98 -5.20 6.19
C TYR A 216 -3.58 -6.47 5.61
N VAL A 217 -2.72 -7.46 5.39
CA VAL A 217 -3.12 -8.81 4.94
C VAL A 217 -3.15 -9.74 6.14
N GLU A 218 -4.37 -10.10 6.55
CA GLU A 218 -4.59 -10.99 7.69
C GLU A 218 -4.06 -12.40 7.43
N PRO A 219 -3.54 -13.08 8.46
CA PRO A 219 -3.21 -14.51 8.37
C PRO A 219 -4.48 -15.36 8.29
N THR A 220 -4.37 -16.52 7.64
CA THR A 220 -5.42 -17.54 7.66
C THR A 220 -5.55 -18.18 9.06
N LEU A 221 -6.73 -18.75 9.35
CA LEU A 221 -6.94 -19.48 10.60
C LEU A 221 -5.94 -20.66 10.77
N ARG A 222 -5.50 -21.26 9.65
CA ARG A 222 -4.48 -22.31 9.68
C ARG A 222 -3.16 -21.79 10.25
N LYS A 223 -2.71 -20.62 9.79
CA LYS A 223 -1.49 -19.96 10.28
C LYS A 223 -1.61 -19.62 11.76
N VAL A 224 -2.72 -19.03 12.18
CA VAL A 224 -2.96 -18.69 13.59
C VAL A 224 -2.95 -19.93 14.47
N LYS A 225 -3.62 -21.01 14.05
CA LYS A 225 -3.61 -22.28 14.78
C LYS A 225 -2.22 -22.92 14.85
N SER A 226 -1.42 -22.84 13.77
CA SER A 226 -0.06 -23.41 13.75
C SER A 226 0.93 -22.68 14.66
N ALA A 227 0.63 -21.43 15.05
CA ALA A 227 1.44 -20.67 16.00
C ALA A 227 1.33 -21.18 17.44
N GLY A 228 0.26 -21.95 17.78
CA GLY A 228 0.09 -22.57 19.10
C GLY A 228 0.74 -23.94 19.18
N TRP A 229 1.58 -24.20 20.19
CA TRP A 229 2.27 -25.48 20.35
C TRP A 229 1.31 -26.66 20.49
N VAL A 230 0.22 -26.49 21.24
CA VAL A 230 -0.78 -27.55 21.52
C VAL A 230 -1.74 -27.77 20.35
N THR A 231 -1.97 -26.74 19.54
CA THR A 231 -2.94 -26.79 18.42
C THR A 231 -2.30 -27.19 17.11
N SER A 232 -0.98 -27.30 17.03
CA SER A 232 -0.28 -27.81 15.85
C SER A 232 -0.42 -29.35 15.76
N PRO A 233 -0.61 -29.93 14.56
CA PRO A 233 -0.64 -31.39 14.39
C PRO A 233 0.59 -32.07 14.98
N MET A 234 1.75 -31.42 14.87
CA MET A 234 3.01 -31.94 15.41
C MET A 234 3.04 -31.90 16.94
N GLY A 235 2.47 -30.87 17.57
CA GLY A 235 2.32 -30.78 19.02
C GLY A 235 1.42 -31.87 19.59
N LEU A 236 0.30 -32.18 18.92
CA LEU A 236 -0.59 -33.27 19.32
C LEU A 236 0.08 -34.64 19.19
N ILE A 237 0.84 -34.88 18.12
CA ILE A 237 1.60 -36.12 17.92
C ILE A 237 2.67 -36.25 19.02
N SER A 238 3.41 -35.19 19.35
CA SER A 238 4.43 -35.21 20.39
C SER A 238 3.85 -35.53 21.77
N ILE A 239 2.69 -34.93 22.11
CA ILE A 239 1.99 -35.25 23.37
C ILE A 239 1.56 -36.71 23.36
N GLY A 240 0.96 -37.20 22.27
CA GLY A 240 0.53 -38.58 22.13
C GLY A 240 1.68 -39.62 22.28
N THR A 241 2.81 -39.34 21.64
CA THR A 241 4.01 -40.20 21.75
C THR A 241 4.63 -40.18 23.14
N THR A 242 4.62 -39.03 23.81
CA THR A 242 5.11 -38.91 25.21
C THR A 242 4.23 -39.70 26.15
N ILE A 243 2.92 -39.59 26.07
CA ILE A 243 1.97 -40.33 26.89
C ILE A 243 2.10 -41.84 26.62
N PHE A 244 2.19 -42.24 25.37
CA PHE A 244 2.38 -43.64 25.02
C PHE A 244 3.69 -44.22 25.57
N GLY A 245 4.79 -43.42 25.49
CA GLY A 245 6.10 -43.82 26.05
C GLY A 245 6.05 -44.01 27.57
N LEU A 246 5.34 -43.10 28.28
CA LEU A 246 5.14 -43.22 29.73
C LEU A 246 4.34 -44.47 30.10
N ILE A 247 3.22 -44.72 29.38
CA ILE A 247 2.42 -45.93 29.62
C ILE A 247 3.25 -47.19 29.38
N ALA A 248 4.02 -47.24 28.29
CA ALA A 248 4.88 -48.39 28.01
C ALA A 248 5.97 -48.62 29.08
N LEU A 249 6.45 -47.56 29.72
CA LEU A 249 7.44 -47.61 30.78
C LEU A 249 6.85 -48.19 32.09
N PHE A 250 5.58 -47.84 32.41
CA PHE A 250 4.91 -48.31 33.63
C PHE A 250 4.22 -49.67 33.48
N THR A 251 4.04 -50.18 32.25
CA THR A 251 3.43 -51.47 31.97
C THR A 251 4.45 -52.60 31.75
N ARG A 252 5.74 -52.28 31.83
CA ARG A 252 6.84 -53.22 31.70
C ARG A 252 7.39 -53.60 33.09
#